data_4ae48d6e68e171eeed5ad57f31be0813
#
_entry.id   4ae48d6e68e171eeed5ad57f31be0813
#
_cell.length_a   1.000
_cell.length_b   1.000
_cell.length_c   1.000
_cell.angle_alpha   90.00
_cell.angle_beta   90.00
_cell.angle_gamma   90.00
#
_symmetry.space_group_name_H-M   'P 1'
#
loop_
_entity.id
_entity.type
_entity.pdbx_description
1 polymer ?
#
loop_
_entity_poly.entity_id
_entity_poly.type
_entity_poly.pdbx_seq_one_letter_code
_entity_poly.pdbx_strand_id
1 'polypeptide(L)' 'MTKRLVDTLIKKGYKYVIRTGKTEFCATKAEMPFKDDDDFDVYECNKNETVKDLIVGRTYDLSQL' A
#
# COMPACT_ATOMS: atom_id res chain seq x y z
N MET A 1 -2.44 8.77 -1.69
CA MET A 1 -3.38 7.66 -1.97
C MET A 1 -4.80 8.15 -1.70
N THR A 2 -5.74 7.83 -2.56
CA THR A 2 -7.11 8.31 -2.38
C THR A 2 -7.79 7.58 -1.23
N LYS A 3 -8.71 8.25 -0.55
CA LYS A 3 -9.48 7.67 0.54
C LYS A 3 -10.28 6.46 0.08
N ARG A 4 -10.84 6.53 -1.14
CA ARG A 4 -11.60 5.41 -1.71
C ARG A 4 -10.75 4.16 -1.87
N LEU A 5 -9.52 4.31 -2.34
CA LEU A 5 -8.59 3.19 -2.48
C LEU A 5 -8.19 2.64 -1.11
N VAL A 6 -7.91 3.51 -0.15
CA VAL A 6 -7.61 3.12 1.23
C VAL A 6 -8.76 2.29 1.82
N ASP A 7 -9.98 2.79 1.70
CA ASP A 7 -11.15 2.07 2.23
C ASP A 7 -11.34 0.71 1.55
N THR A 8 -11.10 0.63 0.25
CA THR A 8 -11.20 -0.63 -0.50
C THR A 8 -10.17 -1.64 0.01
N LEU A 9 -8.94 -1.20 0.22
CA LEU A 9 -7.88 -2.08 0.73
C LEU A 9 -8.16 -2.55 2.15
N ILE A 10 -8.66 -1.67 3.00
CA ILE A 10 -9.04 -2.02 4.37
C ILE A 10 -10.16 -3.07 4.37
N LYS A 11 -11.16 -2.91 3.50
CA LYS A 11 -12.25 -3.90 3.37
C LYS A 11 -11.74 -5.26 2.94
N LYS A 12 -10.68 -5.30 2.13
CA LYS A 12 -10.05 -6.55 1.70
C LYS A 12 -9.17 -7.18 2.78
N GLY A 13 -8.96 -6.48 3.89
CA GLY A 13 -8.18 -6.98 5.02
C GLY A 13 -6.72 -6.57 5.02
N TYR A 14 -6.31 -5.68 4.10
CA TYR A 14 -4.94 -5.18 4.09
C TYR A 14 -4.71 -4.22 5.24
N LYS A 15 -3.48 -4.18 5.74
CA LYS A 15 -3.09 -3.36 6.89
C LYS A 15 -2.06 -2.29 6.55
N TYR A 16 -1.13 -2.61 5.65
CA TYR A 16 0.00 -1.73 5.31
C TYR A 16 0.19 -1.64 3.82
N VAL A 17 0.70 -0.50 3.37
CA VAL A 17 1.10 -0.28 1.97
C VAL A 17 2.51 0.28 1.92
N ILE A 18 3.24 -0.08 0.86
CA ILE A 18 4.60 0.39 0.59
C ILE A 18 4.62 0.84 -0.86
N ARG A 19 4.99 2.11 -1.10
CA ARG A 19 5.18 2.57 -2.47
C ARG A 19 6.51 2.03 -2.98
N THR A 20 6.46 1.21 -4.05
CA THR A 20 7.64 0.54 -4.58
C THR A 20 8.20 1.22 -5.81
N GLY A 21 7.41 2.08 -6.45
CA GLY A 21 7.86 2.77 -7.65
C GLY A 21 7.01 3.99 -7.94
N LYS A 22 7.20 4.57 -9.12
CA LYS A 22 6.49 5.79 -9.53
C LYS A 22 4.97 5.57 -9.58
N THR A 23 4.57 4.43 -10.13
CA THR A 23 3.14 4.10 -10.30
C THR A 23 2.76 2.77 -9.65
N GLU A 24 3.64 2.22 -8.81
CA GLU A 24 3.46 0.90 -8.22
C GLU A 24 3.50 0.99 -6.71
N PHE A 25 2.64 0.22 -6.07
CA PHE A 25 2.68 0.02 -4.62
C PHE A 25 2.33 -1.42 -4.29
N CYS A 26 2.72 -1.86 -3.11
CA CYS A 26 2.34 -3.17 -2.58
C CYS A 26 1.49 -3.00 -1.32
N ALA A 27 0.53 -3.89 -1.13
CA ALA A 27 -0.27 -3.95 0.09
C ALA A 27 -0.08 -5.31 0.74
N THR A 28 -0.14 -5.35 2.07
CA THR A 28 0.03 -6.58 2.81
C THR A 28 -0.96 -6.67 3.96
N LYS A 29 -1.35 -7.90 4.28
CA LYS A 29 -2.18 -8.23 5.46
C LYS A 29 -1.31 -8.56 6.68
N ALA A 30 0.01 -8.64 6.50
CA ALA A 30 0.95 -8.98 7.56
C ALA A 30 1.06 -7.86 8.58
N GLU A 31 1.39 -8.23 9.82
CA GLU A 31 1.68 -7.28 10.89
C GLU A 31 3.15 -6.87 10.82
N MET A 32 3.45 -5.65 11.24
CA MET A 32 4.84 -5.23 11.39
C MET A 32 5.50 -5.89 12.60
N PRO A 33 6.81 -6.24 12.55
CA PRO A 33 7.70 -6.15 11.38
C PRO A 33 7.42 -7.25 10.37
N PHE A 34 7.62 -6.94 9.09
CA PHE A 34 7.40 -7.90 8.02
C PHE A 34 8.52 -8.92 7.96
N LYS A 35 8.19 -10.15 7.56
CA LYS A 35 9.14 -11.24 7.33
C LYS A 35 9.35 -11.43 5.83
N ASP A 36 10.46 -12.06 5.44
CA ASP A 36 10.80 -12.27 4.03
C ASP A 36 9.76 -13.13 3.29
N ASP A 37 9.04 -14.00 4.01
CA ASP A 37 8.02 -14.89 3.44
C ASP A 37 6.60 -14.30 3.50
N ASP A 38 6.44 -13.08 3.95
CA ASP A 38 5.13 -12.43 3.97
C ASP A 38 4.64 -12.14 2.55
N ASP A 39 3.35 -12.39 2.32
CA ASP A 39 2.73 -12.12 1.03
C ASP A 39 2.43 -10.64 0.86
N PHE A 40 2.90 -10.10 -0.26
CA PHE A 40 2.63 -8.72 -0.66
C PHE A 40 1.91 -8.75 -2.01
N ASP A 41 0.73 -8.16 -2.07
CA ASP A 41 0.01 -8.00 -3.33
C ASP A 41 0.50 -6.72 -4.02
N VAL A 42 0.87 -6.86 -5.29
CA VAL A 42 1.39 -5.75 -6.09
C VAL A 42 0.24 -5.09 -6.85
N TYR A 43 0.18 -3.79 -6.77
CA TYR A 43 -0.81 -2.98 -7.47
C TYR A 43 -0.10 -1.96 -8.35
N GLU A 44 -0.64 -1.76 -9.56
CA GLU A 44 -0.16 -0.73 -10.47
C GLU A 44 -1.22 0.35 -10.62
N CYS A 45 -0.79 1.60 -10.63
CA CYS A 45 -1.66 2.74 -10.86
C CYS A 45 -1.51 3.18 -12.31
N ASN A 46 -2.62 3.27 -13.03
CA ASN A 46 -2.60 3.76 -14.40
C ASN A 46 -2.15 5.21 -14.48
N LYS A 47 -2.40 5.96 -13.43
CA LYS A 47 -1.97 7.35 -13.28
C LYS A 47 -1.29 7.49 -11.92
N ASN A 48 -0.29 8.35 -11.88
CA ASN A 48 0.53 8.54 -10.69
C ASN A 48 -0.21 9.24 -9.53
N GLU A 49 -1.49 9.57 -9.72
CA GLU A 49 -2.23 10.33 -8.74
C GLU A 49 -2.58 9.56 -7.47
N THR A 50 -2.69 8.23 -7.54
CA THR A 50 -3.11 7.45 -6.35
C THR A 50 -2.01 7.28 -5.32
N VAL A 51 -0.74 7.39 -5.71
CA VAL A 51 0.39 7.15 -4.81
C VAL A 51 1.40 8.30 -4.76
N LYS A 52 1.15 9.39 -5.46
CA LYS A 52 2.10 10.52 -5.54
C LYS A 52 2.34 11.20 -4.19
N ASP A 53 1.43 11.04 -3.25
CA ASP A 53 1.55 11.60 -1.90
C ASP A 53 2.33 10.69 -0.95
N LEU A 54 2.74 9.52 -1.41
CA LEU A 54 3.55 8.58 -0.64
C LEU A 54 5.01 8.65 -1.05
N ILE A 55 5.90 8.41 -0.10
CA ILE A 55 7.34 8.38 -0.37
C ILE A 55 7.73 6.97 -0.79
N VAL A 56 8.46 6.85 -1.90
CA VAL A 56 8.94 5.55 -2.40
C VAL A 56 9.79 4.85 -1.35
N GLY A 57 9.50 3.59 -1.10
CA GLY A 57 10.22 2.76 -0.13
C GLY A 57 9.74 2.88 1.31
N ARG A 58 8.80 3.80 1.58
CA ARG A 58 8.26 3.99 2.92
C ARG A 58 6.99 3.16 3.12
N THR A 59 6.86 2.57 4.31
CA THR A 59 5.68 1.81 4.70
C THR A 59 4.67 2.73 5.39
N TYR A 60 3.40 2.55 5.04
CA TYR A 60 2.29 3.33 5.61
C TYR A 60 1.24 2.39 6.19
N ASP A 61 0.75 2.75 7.37
CA ASP A 61 -0.38 2.07 8.00
C ASP A 61 -1.67 2.60 7.36
N LEU A 62 -2.47 1.70 6.79
CA LEU A 62 -3.72 2.10 6.12
C LEU A 62 -4.68 2.82 7.06
N SER A 63 -4.68 2.48 8.35
CA SER A 63 -5.54 3.16 9.32
C SER A 63 -5.15 4.61 9.57
N GLN A 64 -3.94 5.00 9.17
CA GLN A 64 -3.42 6.36 9.32
C GLN A 64 -3.56 7.19 8.04
N LEU A 65 -4.00 6.60 6.96
CA LEU A 65 -4.20 7.30 5.68
C LEU A 65 -5.66 7.82 5.50
#